data_10f16b56893562bf0223e4f3e9b9bb1c
#
_entry.id   10f16b56893562bf0223e4f3e9b9bb1c
#
_cell.length_a   1.000
_cell.length_b   1.000
_cell.length_c   1.000
_cell.angle_alpha   90.00
_cell.angle_beta   90.00
_cell.angle_gamma   90.00
#
_symmetry.space_group_name_H-M   'P 1'
#
loop_
_entity.id
_entity.type
_entity.pdbx_description
1 polymer ?
#
loop_
_entity_poly.entity_id
_entity_poly.type
_entity_poly.pdbx_seq_one_letter_code
_entity_poly.pdbx_strand_id
1 'polypeptide(L)'
;IFAVWWAMDGFRSFRDGPAPETVASASLQGLREQNVLSAFAANYAAVVTSEQSRFGFSAKKTLIMQGLVRYEVDLAALKEDDVRWDANSRTLRVKIPPIKTADPQIDLKSVQEYGDGGVLSTLTNVDDVLDGVNRDKGLAELSKQANGPVPMKLAREAFKRAIKQNFEAPLRAAGLDA
;
A
#
# COMPACT_ATOMS: atom_id res chain seq x y z
N ILE A 1 -23.77 -1.00 -57.81
CA ILE A 1 -24.62 -1.28 -56.60
C ILE A 1 -23.78 -1.92 -55.49
N PHE A 2 -22.66 -2.59 -55.77
CA PHE A 2 -21.81 -3.24 -54.77
C PHE A 2 -20.94 -2.30 -53.93
N ALA A 3 -20.61 -1.10 -54.36
CA ALA A 3 -19.76 -0.15 -53.67
C ALA A 3 -20.44 0.55 -52.48
N VAL A 4 -21.77 0.64 -52.47
CA VAL A 4 -22.54 1.32 -51.42
C VAL A 4 -22.70 0.44 -50.16
N TRP A 5 -22.65 -0.86 -50.32
CA TRP A 5 -22.84 -1.81 -49.20
C TRP A 5 -21.56 -1.92 -48.33
N TRP A 6 -20.41 -1.80 -48.94
CA TRP A 6 -19.12 -1.84 -48.24
C TRP A 6 -18.86 -0.56 -47.42
N ALA A 7 -19.35 0.58 -47.87
CA ALA A 7 -19.25 1.83 -47.12
C ALA A 7 -20.14 1.90 -45.88
N MET A 8 -21.26 1.15 -45.87
CA MET A 8 -22.18 1.14 -44.71
C MET A 8 -21.68 0.25 -43.55
N ASP A 9 -20.96 -0.84 -43.82
CA ASP A 9 -20.38 -1.68 -42.76
C ASP A 9 -19.17 -1.00 -42.10
N GLY A 10 -18.34 -0.28 -42.90
CA GLY A 10 -17.25 0.52 -42.35
C GLY A 10 -17.71 1.70 -41.48
N PHE A 11 -18.92 2.24 -41.78
CA PHE A 11 -19.49 3.38 -41.05
C PHE A 11 -20.17 2.94 -39.73
N ARG A 12 -20.61 1.68 -39.61
CA ARG A 12 -21.15 1.13 -38.38
C ARG A 12 -20.07 0.85 -37.33
N SER A 13 -18.88 0.40 -37.76
CA SER A 13 -17.75 0.17 -36.87
C SER A 13 -17.18 1.47 -36.26
N PHE A 14 -17.45 2.62 -36.85
CA PHE A 14 -17.04 3.93 -36.33
C PHE A 14 -18.03 4.56 -35.34
N ARG A 15 -19.23 3.99 -35.19
CA ARG A 15 -20.28 4.47 -34.26
C ARG A 15 -20.30 3.71 -32.93
N ASP A 16 -19.76 2.49 -32.90
CA ASP A 16 -19.60 1.74 -31.67
C ASP A 16 -18.18 2.01 -31.16
N GLY A 17 -18.07 2.69 -30.03
CA GLY A 17 -16.81 2.90 -29.33
C GLY A 17 -16.08 1.56 -29.05
N PRO A 18 -14.84 1.59 -28.57
CA PRO A 18 -14.10 0.36 -28.29
C PRO A 18 -14.88 -0.51 -27.30
N ALA A 19 -14.87 -1.83 -27.52
CA ALA A 19 -15.54 -2.76 -26.65
C ALA A 19 -15.05 -2.61 -25.19
N PRO A 20 -15.94 -2.74 -24.18
CA PRO A 20 -15.58 -2.58 -22.76
C PRO A 20 -14.41 -3.45 -22.34
N GLU A 21 -14.32 -4.67 -22.87
CA GLU A 21 -13.23 -5.61 -22.64
C GLU A 21 -11.88 -5.07 -23.14
N THR A 22 -11.87 -4.42 -24.31
CA THR A 22 -10.66 -3.80 -24.89
C THR A 22 -10.17 -2.64 -24.03
N VAL A 23 -11.10 -1.81 -23.55
CA VAL A 23 -10.78 -0.69 -22.63
C VAL A 23 -10.26 -1.22 -21.30
N ALA A 24 -10.90 -2.25 -20.77
CA ALA A 24 -10.47 -2.90 -19.51
C ALA A 24 -9.08 -3.53 -19.63
N SER A 25 -8.78 -4.21 -20.75
CA SER A 25 -7.46 -4.80 -21.02
C SER A 25 -6.38 -3.74 -21.16
N ALA A 26 -6.64 -2.64 -21.87
CA ALA A 26 -5.69 -1.53 -22.00
C ALA A 26 -5.42 -0.85 -20.65
N SER A 27 -6.47 -0.65 -19.83
CA SER A 27 -6.34 -0.10 -18.47
C SER A 27 -5.55 -1.04 -17.56
N LEU A 28 -5.77 -2.35 -17.65
CA LEU A 28 -5.00 -3.36 -16.92
C LEU A 28 -3.52 -3.30 -17.30
N GLN A 29 -3.21 -3.21 -18.60
CA GLN A 29 -1.82 -3.09 -19.05
C GLN A 29 -1.16 -1.83 -18.47
N GLY A 30 -1.81 -0.67 -18.54
CA GLY A 30 -1.31 0.57 -17.97
C GLY A 30 -1.10 0.50 -16.45
N LEU A 31 -1.97 -0.21 -15.71
CA LEU A 31 -1.77 -0.47 -14.28
C LEU A 31 -0.57 -1.38 -14.01
N ARG A 32 -0.39 -2.44 -14.80
CA ARG A 32 0.76 -3.36 -14.66
C ARG A 32 2.09 -2.66 -14.90
N GLU A 33 2.15 -1.68 -15.81
CA GLU A 33 3.34 -0.87 -16.06
C GLU A 33 3.73 0.04 -14.88
N GLN A 34 2.80 0.36 -13.99
CA GLN A 34 3.08 1.11 -12.75
C GLN A 34 3.79 0.26 -11.69
N ASN A 35 3.83 -1.06 -11.85
CA ASN A 35 4.39 -2.06 -10.94
C ASN A 35 3.76 -2.04 -9.53
N VAL A 36 3.96 -0.97 -8.77
CA VAL A 36 3.47 -0.85 -7.39
C VAL A 36 2.56 0.38 -7.25
N LEU A 37 1.37 0.16 -6.70
CA LEU A 37 0.46 1.24 -6.31
C LEU A 37 0.53 1.44 -4.80
N SER A 38 0.79 2.68 -4.36
CA SER A 38 0.65 3.10 -2.98
C SER A 38 -0.54 4.06 -2.87
N ALA A 39 -1.64 3.61 -2.28
CA ALA A 39 -2.89 4.39 -2.22
C ALA A 39 -3.25 4.85 -0.79
N PHE A 40 -2.49 4.41 0.21
CA PHE A 40 -2.68 4.78 1.60
C PHE A 40 -1.35 4.80 2.34
N ALA A 41 -1.19 5.76 3.24
CA ALA A 41 -0.07 5.84 4.17
C ALA A 41 -0.57 6.39 5.51
N ALA A 42 0.05 5.98 6.61
CA ALA A 42 -0.27 6.47 7.94
C ALA A 42 0.98 6.60 8.81
N ASN A 43 0.97 7.58 9.70
CA ASN A 43 2.00 7.75 10.72
C ASN A 43 1.63 6.94 11.97
N TYR A 44 2.62 6.28 12.53
CA TYR A 44 2.54 5.51 13.75
C TYR A 44 3.57 6.00 14.75
N ALA A 45 3.32 5.80 16.03
CA ALA A 45 4.26 6.10 17.10
C ALA A 45 4.50 4.84 17.94
N ALA A 46 5.76 4.58 18.25
CA ALA A 46 6.15 3.52 19.17
C ALA A 46 6.83 4.11 20.40
N VAL A 47 6.45 3.59 21.56
CA VAL A 47 7.11 3.86 22.84
C VAL A 47 7.55 2.51 23.39
N VAL A 48 8.84 2.28 23.43
CA VAL A 48 9.41 1.00 23.87
C VAL A 48 10.41 1.23 24.96
N THR A 49 10.40 0.33 25.93
CA THR A 49 11.31 0.37 27.05
C THR A 49 12.05 -0.97 27.16
N SER A 50 13.34 -0.92 27.35
CA SER A 50 14.16 -2.07 27.67
C SER A 50 14.93 -1.85 28.97
N GLU A 51 15.14 -2.92 29.69
CA GLU A 51 15.89 -2.94 30.94
C GLU A 51 16.92 -4.07 30.89
N GLN A 52 18.10 -3.79 31.37
CA GLN A 52 19.14 -4.79 31.54
C GLN A 52 19.69 -4.71 32.97
N SER A 53 19.80 -5.86 33.61
CA SER A 53 20.35 -5.98 34.96
C SER A 53 21.62 -6.82 34.91
N ARG A 54 22.68 -6.34 35.54
CA ARG A 54 23.96 -7.04 35.65
C ARG A 54 24.67 -6.68 36.97
N PHE A 55 25.20 -7.68 37.68
CA PHE A 55 25.94 -7.49 38.94
C PHE A 55 25.15 -6.73 40.03
N GLY A 56 23.83 -6.89 40.08
CA GLY A 56 22.97 -6.19 41.05
C GLY A 56 22.62 -4.74 40.69
N PHE A 57 23.11 -4.25 39.55
CA PHE A 57 22.75 -2.93 38.98
C PHE A 57 21.80 -3.10 37.79
N SER A 58 20.89 -2.15 37.61
CA SER A 58 20.00 -2.11 36.45
C SER A 58 20.19 -0.81 35.65
N ALA A 59 20.01 -0.93 34.33
CA ALA A 59 19.89 0.20 33.44
C ALA A 59 18.59 0.07 32.65
N LYS A 60 17.84 1.15 32.56
CA LYS A 60 16.56 1.21 31.86
C LYS A 60 16.59 2.32 30.82
N LYS A 61 16.16 2.03 29.61
CA LYS A 61 16.12 3.01 28.53
C LYS A 61 14.78 2.93 27.77
N THR A 62 14.20 4.10 27.54
CA THR A 62 12.95 4.24 26.78
C THR A 62 13.23 4.98 25.49
N LEU A 63 12.74 4.45 24.38
CA LEU A 63 12.80 5.05 23.05
C LEU A 63 11.38 5.43 22.63
N ILE A 64 11.21 6.67 22.17
CA ILE A 64 10.01 7.14 21.48
C ILE A 64 10.41 7.44 20.04
N MET A 65 9.67 6.87 19.09
CA MET A 65 9.91 7.08 17.67
C MET A 65 8.62 7.14 16.88
N GLN A 66 8.64 7.90 15.78
CA GLN A 66 7.52 7.95 14.85
C GLN A 66 7.98 7.48 13.47
N GLY A 67 7.08 6.88 12.73
CA GLY A 67 7.37 6.38 11.40
C GLY A 67 6.15 6.39 10.49
N LEU A 68 6.38 6.72 9.22
CA LEU A 68 5.41 6.62 8.15
C LEU A 68 5.44 5.21 7.57
N VAL A 69 4.30 4.53 7.54
CA VAL A 69 4.14 3.25 6.86
C VAL A 69 3.25 3.43 5.63
N ARG A 70 3.75 3.05 4.46
CA ARG A 70 2.98 3.01 3.22
C ARG A 70 2.36 1.63 3.03
N TYR A 71 1.17 1.63 2.45
CA TYR A 71 0.47 0.42 2.05
C TYR A 71 0.53 0.30 0.54
N GLU A 72 0.91 -0.86 0.06
CA GLU A 72 1.27 -1.09 -1.33
C GLU A 72 0.60 -2.34 -1.87
N VAL A 73 0.23 -2.28 -3.15
CA VAL A 73 -0.28 -3.42 -3.92
C VAL A 73 0.62 -3.60 -5.12
N ASP A 74 1.08 -4.82 -5.35
CA ASP A 74 1.83 -5.20 -6.53
C ASP A 74 0.88 -5.36 -7.72
N LEU A 75 0.84 -4.35 -8.57
CA LEU A 75 -0.01 -4.34 -9.76
C LEU A 75 0.57 -5.21 -10.89
N ALA A 76 1.89 -5.48 -10.88
CA ALA A 76 2.49 -6.40 -11.85
C ALA A 76 1.99 -7.85 -11.66
N ALA A 77 1.52 -8.17 -10.44
CA ALA A 77 0.92 -9.47 -10.13
C ALA A 77 -0.52 -9.64 -10.67
N LEU A 78 -1.18 -8.57 -11.16
CA LEU A 78 -2.52 -8.65 -11.76
C LEU A 78 -2.48 -9.48 -13.05
N LYS A 79 -3.42 -10.40 -13.16
CA LYS A 79 -3.61 -11.25 -14.35
C LYS A 79 -4.84 -10.80 -15.12
N GLU A 80 -4.94 -11.20 -16.38
CA GLU A 80 -6.14 -10.95 -17.19
C GLU A 80 -7.40 -11.55 -16.56
N ASP A 81 -7.28 -12.72 -15.95
CA ASP A 81 -8.38 -13.39 -15.23
C ASP A 81 -8.85 -12.63 -13.97
N ASP A 82 -8.04 -11.71 -13.44
CA ASP A 82 -8.41 -10.90 -12.28
C ASP A 82 -9.31 -9.70 -12.68
N VAL A 83 -9.45 -9.44 -14.00
CA VAL A 83 -10.28 -8.36 -14.55
C VAL A 83 -11.32 -8.97 -15.47
N ARG A 84 -12.60 -8.92 -15.08
CA ARG A 84 -13.71 -9.55 -15.83
C ARG A 84 -14.83 -8.56 -16.03
N TRP A 85 -15.24 -8.40 -17.29
CA TRP A 85 -16.44 -7.66 -17.66
C TRP A 85 -17.65 -8.59 -17.69
N ASP A 86 -18.73 -8.18 -17.04
CA ASP A 86 -20.03 -8.85 -17.09
C ASP A 86 -20.98 -7.98 -17.95
N ALA A 87 -21.22 -8.40 -19.18
CA ALA A 87 -22.05 -7.68 -20.13
C ALA A 87 -23.52 -7.59 -19.70
N ASN A 88 -24.04 -8.59 -18.94
CA ASN A 88 -25.44 -8.60 -18.51
C ASN A 88 -25.68 -7.54 -17.41
N SER A 89 -24.79 -7.43 -16.46
CA SER A 89 -24.86 -6.45 -15.35
C SER A 89 -24.13 -5.15 -15.66
N ARG A 90 -23.43 -5.04 -16.79
CA ARG A 90 -22.55 -3.93 -17.16
C ARG A 90 -21.54 -3.59 -16.05
N THR A 91 -20.96 -4.60 -15.47
CA THR A 91 -20.10 -4.46 -14.30
C THR A 91 -18.70 -4.99 -14.59
N LEU A 92 -17.67 -4.18 -14.32
CA LEU A 92 -16.28 -4.61 -14.31
C LEU A 92 -15.90 -5.11 -12.92
N ARG A 93 -15.49 -6.37 -12.81
CA ARG A 93 -14.99 -6.97 -11.58
C ARG A 93 -13.48 -7.02 -11.62
N VAL A 94 -12.84 -6.44 -10.61
CA VAL A 94 -11.37 -6.44 -10.46
C VAL A 94 -11.02 -7.09 -9.13
N LYS A 95 -10.20 -8.14 -9.18
CA LYS A 95 -9.67 -8.82 -8.01
C LYS A 95 -8.35 -8.15 -7.62
N ILE A 96 -8.36 -7.42 -6.51
CA ILE A 96 -7.18 -6.70 -6.02
C ILE A 96 -6.18 -7.67 -5.39
N PRO A 97 -4.87 -7.61 -5.75
CA PRO A 97 -3.82 -8.39 -5.10
C PRO A 97 -3.72 -8.08 -3.59
N PRO A 98 -3.04 -8.92 -2.81
CA PRO A 98 -2.84 -8.69 -1.38
C PRO A 98 -2.15 -7.35 -1.11
N ILE A 99 -2.67 -6.62 -0.11
CA ILE A 99 -2.05 -5.39 0.37
C ILE A 99 -0.88 -5.77 1.27
N LYS A 100 0.26 -5.13 1.05
CA LYS A 100 1.47 -5.24 1.87
C LYS A 100 1.79 -3.90 2.51
N THR A 101 2.39 -3.92 3.68
CA THR A 101 2.98 -2.74 4.31
C THR A 101 4.45 -2.64 3.91
N ALA A 102 4.90 -1.46 3.52
CA ALA A 102 6.31 -1.17 3.36
C ALA A 102 6.98 -1.03 4.75
N ASP A 103 8.31 -1.12 4.78
CA ASP A 103 9.05 -0.87 6.00
C ASP A 103 8.80 0.55 6.54
N PRO A 104 8.69 0.72 7.86
CA PRO A 104 8.47 2.02 8.47
C PRO A 104 9.60 3.01 8.13
N GLN A 105 9.25 4.16 7.60
CA GLN A 105 10.16 5.27 7.36
C GLN A 105 10.21 6.14 8.61
N ILE A 106 11.30 6.03 9.37
CA ILE A 106 11.46 6.73 10.65
C ILE A 106 11.76 8.20 10.44
N ASP A 107 11.02 9.05 11.13
CA ASP A 107 11.40 10.46 11.28
C ASP A 107 12.46 10.58 12.37
N LEU A 108 13.72 10.72 11.93
CA LEU A 108 14.86 10.82 12.83
C LEU A 108 14.80 12.04 13.78
N LYS A 109 14.03 13.09 13.40
CA LYS A 109 13.82 14.25 14.26
C LYS A 109 12.85 13.99 15.39
N SER A 110 11.99 12.98 15.25
CA SER A 110 11.02 12.60 16.27
C SER A 110 11.57 11.59 17.28
N VAL A 111 12.78 11.07 17.06
CA VAL A 111 13.40 10.08 17.94
C VAL A 111 13.82 10.75 19.24
N GLN A 112 13.30 10.25 20.35
CA GLN A 112 13.64 10.72 21.70
C GLN A 112 14.02 9.51 22.56
N GLU A 113 15.11 9.65 23.28
CA GLU A 113 15.65 8.63 24.16
C GLU A 113 15.70 9.15 25.59
N TYR A 114 15.21 8.34 26.51
CA TYR A 114 15.23 8.62 27.93
C TYR A 114 15.88 7.42 28.64
N GLY A 115 16.94 7.65 29.39
CA GLY A 115 17.61 6.60 30.15
C GLY A 115 17.91 7.05 31.56
N ASP A 116 17.83 6.12 32.51
CA ASP A 116 18.40 6.31 33.83
C ASP A 116 19.91 5.99 33.72
N GLY A 117 20.74 7.04 33.64
CA GLY A 117 22.18 6.91 33.59
C GLY A 117 22.75 6.32 34.89
N GLY A 118 22.45 5.07 35.15
CA GLY A 118 22.91 4.35 36.34
C GLY A 118 24.39 3.98 36.27
N VAL A 119 24.92 3.46 37.39
CA VAL A 119 26.33 3.00 37.50
C VAL A 119 26.67 1.97 36.41
N LEU A 120 25.71 1.17 35.97
CA LEU A 120 25.92 0.17 34.93
C LEU A 120 26.25 0.78 33.57
N SER A 121 25.59 1.88 33.16
CA SER A 121 25.88 2.56 31.89
C SER A 121 27.26 3.25 31.88
N THR A 122 27.75 3.67 33.05
CA THR A 122 29.08 4.29 33.15
C THR A 122 30.21 3.27 33.06
N LEU A 123 29.96 2.00 33.43
CA LEU A 123 30.97 0.95 33.51
C LEU A 123 30.95 -0.03 32.33
N THR A 124 29.90 0.01 31.49
CA THR A 124 29.69 -0.96 30.42
C THR A 124 29.07 -0.28 29.20
N ASN A 125 29.07 -0.97 28.06
CA ASN A 125 28.37 -0.54 26.82
C ASN A 125 26.89 -0.89 26.81
N VAL A 126 26.24 -0.94 27.99
CA VAL A 126 24.83 -1.34 28.10
C VAL A 126 23.87 -0.40 27.36
N ASP A 127 24.22 0.89 27.31
CA ASP A 127 23.41 1.89 26.61
C ASP A 127 23.33 1.60 25.11
N ASP A 128 24.43 1.26 24.45
CA ASP A 128 24.45 0.88 23.03
C ASP A 128 23.62 -0.37 22.77
N VAL A 129 23.67 -1.35 23.68
CA VAL A 129 22.87 -2.59 23.60
C VAL A 129 21.39 -2.28 23.73
N LEU A 130 21.00 -1.46 24.72
CA LEU A 130 19.61 -1.06 24.94
C LEU A 130 19.07 -0.24 23.78
N ASP A 131 19.90 0.61 23.15
CA ASP A 131 19.51 1.38 21.97
C ASP A 131 19.20 0.49 20.78
N GLY A 132 20.03 -0.49 20.50
CA GLY A 132 19.79 -1.49 19.46
C GLY A 132 18.50 -2.25 19.71
N VAL A 133 18.32 -2.79 20.91
CA VAL A 133 17.13 -3.55 21.32
C VAL A 133 15.87 -2.68 21.22
N ASN A 134 15.90 -1.44 21.69
CA ASN A 134 14.77 -0.53 21.65
C ASN A 134 14.40 -0.15 20.21
N ARG A 135 15.41 0.06 19.35
CA ARG A 135 15.18 0.36 17.94
C ARG A 135 14.47 -0.79 17.24
N ASP A 136 14.94 -2.01 17.43
CA ASP A 136 14.31 -3.21 16.84
C ASP A 136 12.89 -3.40 17.35
N LYS A 137 12.66 -3.25 18.65
CA LYS A 137 11.32 -3.31 19.26
C LYS A 137 10.41 -2.20 18.73
N GLY A 138 10.94 -0.98 18.57
CA GLY A 138 10.20 0.15 18.04
C GLY A 138 9.75 -0.09 16.61
N LEU A 139 10.63 -0.57 15.73
CA LEU A 139 10.29 -0.93 14.35
C LEU A 139 9.25 -2.05 14.31
N ALA A 140 9.39 -3.07 15.14
CA ALA A 140 8.45 -4.16 15.24
C ALA A 140 7.06 -3.66 15.71
N GLU A 141 7.01 -2.74 16.68
CA GLU A 141 5.76 -2.18 17.19
C GLU A 141 5.06 -1.30 16.12
N LEU A 142 5.81 -0.46 15.39
CA LEU A 142 5.27 0.32 14.26
C LEU A 142 4.68 -0.60 13.19
N SER A 143 5.40 -1.65 12.81
CA SER A 143 4.95 -2.63 11.83
C SER A 143 3.71 -3.38 12.31
N LYS A 144 3.66 -3.76 13.59
CA LYS A 144 2.51 -4.43 14.20
C LYS A 144 1.27 -3.54 14.19
N GLN A 145 1.41 -2.25 14.55
CA GLN A 145 0.31 -1.29 14.50
C GLN A 145 -0.21 -1.10 13.07
N ALA A 146 0.70 -0.97 12.09
CA ALA A 146 0.34 -0.82 10.68
C ALA A 146 -0.43 -2.05 10.14
N ASN A 147 -0.08 -3.25 10.57
CA ASN A 147 -0.77 -4.48 10.19
C ASN A 147 -2.04 -4.77 11.02
N GLY A 148 -2.44 -3.83 11.87
CA GLY A 148 -3.68 -3.95 12.64
C GLY A 148 -4.94 -3.95 11.77
N PRO A 149 -6.08 -4.43 12.31
CA PRO A 149 -7.31 -4.59 11.53
C PRO A 149 -7.87 -3.26 11.01
N VAL A 150 -7.77 -2.17 11.78
CA VAL A 150 -8.30 -0.85 11.41
C VAL A 150 -7.50 -0.23 10.26
N PRO A 151 -6.17 -0.06 10.34
CA PRO A 151 -5.38 0.47 9.23
C PRO A 151 -5.52 -0.37 7.96
N MET A 152 -5.51 -1.70 8.07
CA MET A 152 -5.69 -2.59 6.92
C MET A 152 -7.07 -2.46 6.26
N LYS A 153 -8.11 -2.16 7.03
CA LYS A 153 -9.44 -1.84 6.49
C LYS A 153 -9.41 -0.51 5.73
N LEU A 154 -8.82 0.53 6.30
CA LEU A 154 -8.69 1.85 5.66
C LEU A 154 -7.87 1.76 4.36
N ALA A 155 -6.76 1.05 4.39
CA ALA A 155 -5.96 0.78 3.21
C ALA A 155 -6.78 0.09 2.12
N ARG A 156 -7.53 -0.97 2.46
CA ARG A 156 -8.38 -1.69 1.50
C ARG A 156 -9.41 -0.78 0.83
N GLU A 157 -10.05 0.09 1.58
CA GLU A 157 -11.01 1.05 1.02
C GLU A 157 -10.33 2.11 0.15
N ALA A 158 -9.12 2.56 0.50
CA ALA A 158 -8.33 3.47 -0.33
C ALA A 158 -7.94 2.81 -1.68
N PHE A 159 -7.47 1.56 -1.64
CA PHE A 159 -7.13 0.81 -2.87
C PHE A 159 -8.35 0.55 -3.74
N LYS A 160 -9.50 0.20 -3.17
CA LYS A 160 -10.75 0.05 -3.94
C LYS A 160 -11.09 1.32 -4.70
N ARG A 161 -11.01 2.49 -4.05
CA ARG A 161 -11.28 3.78 -4.70
C ARG A 161 -10.26 4.08 -5.80
N ALA A 162 -8.97 3.92 -5.51
CA ALA A 162 -7.91 4.20 -6.48
C ALA A 162 -8.03 3.31 -7.74
N ILE A 163 -8.22 2.02 -7.56
CA ILE A 163 -8.39 1.07 -8.67
C ILE A 163 -9.67 1.37 -9.44
N LYS A 164 -10.79 1.61 -8.75
CA LYS A 164 -12.04 2.00 -9.39
C LYS A 164 -11.84 3.20 -10.32
N GLN A 165 -11.19 4.27 -9.85
CA GLN A 165 -10.93 5.47 -10.65
C GLN A 165 -10.08 5.18 -11.88
N ASN A 166 -9.09 4.31 -11.79
CA ASN A 166 -8.22 3.93 -12.91
C ASN A 166 -8.96 3.20 -14.03
N PHE A 167 -10.03 2.46 -13.72
CA PHE A 167 -10.87 1.81 -14.73
C PHE A 167 -12.06 2.67 -15.16
N GLU A 168 -12.68 3.41 -14.26
CA GLU A 168 -13.86 4.23 -14.54
C GLU A 168 -13.58 5.35 -15.56
N ALA A 169 -12.43 6.04 -15.43
CA ALA A 169 -12.10 7.14 -16.31
C ALA A 169 -11.97 6.73 -17.79
N PRO A 170 -11.21 5.66 -18.15
CA PRO A 170 -11.16 5.17 -19.53
C PRO A 170 -12.52 4.65 -20.03
N LEU A 171 -13.30 3.94 -19.20
CA LEU A 171 -14.61 3.43 -19.59
C LEU A 171 -15.57 4.56 -19.92
N ARG A 172 -15.64 5.59 -19.10
CA ARG A 172 -16.44 6.80 -19.37
C ARG A 172 -15.98 7.54 -20.62
N ALA A 173 -14.67 7.66 -20.84
CA ALA A 173 -14.14 8.26 -22.07
C ALA A 173 -14.52 7.47 -23.33
N ALA A 174 -14.73 6.15 -23.20
CA ALA A 174 -15.23 5.29 -24.26
C ALA A 174 -16.78 5.32 -24.41
N GLY A 175 -17.49 6.15 -23.62
CA GLY A 175 -18.95 6.27 -23.67
C GLY A 175 -19.68 5.15 -22.92
N LEU A 176 -18.98 4.45 -22.03
CA LEU A 176 -19.55 3.40 -21.19
C LEU A 176 -19.84 3.98 -19.81
N ASP A 177 -21.12 4.05 -19.43
CA ASP A 177 -21.54 4.40 -18.06
C ASP A 177 -21.18 3.22 -17.13
N ALA A 178 -20.17 3.42 -16.29
CA ALA A 178 -19.70 2.46 -15.29
C ALA A 178 -19.95 2.95 -13.87
#